data_cb13437676e8c3dc1b366caecb8788ad
#
_entry.id   cb13437676e8c3dc1b366caecb8788ad
#
_cell.length_a   1.000
_cell.length_b   1.000
_cell.length_c   1.000
_cell.angle_alpha   90.00
_cell.angle_beta   90.00
_cell.angle_gamma   90.00
#
_symmetry.space_group_name_H-M   'P 1'
#
loop_
_entity.id
_entity.type
_entity.pdbx_description
1 polymer ?
#
loop_
_entity_poly.entity_id
_entity_poly.type
_entity_poly.pdbx_seq_one_letter_code
_entity_poly.pdbx_strand_id
1 'polypeptide(L)'
;VIFKEPDGATPLDPNETQGLKFQHITTRAELNELEQANIEQGLRWVSRRRGGSVFDDHFIRTLHKRLFGDVWTWAGAYRRTEKTIGIDPQQISVQLRILLDNIQYWIAHSVYPPLDIAARFHHRLVQIHLFPNGNGRHARIATDILLEDVYKLPPIPWASGYDLEYDNQRRKEYITALRAADCNDFTLLLKFVERAK
;
A
#
# COMPACT_ATOMS: atom_id res chain seq x y z
N VAL A 1 3.30 -6.36 23.05
CA VAL A 1 1.84 -6.21 22.82
C VAL A 1 1.49 -6.99 21.55
N ILE A 2 0.51 -7.90 21.63
CA ILE A 2 0.02 -8.63 20.44
C ILE A 2 -1.30 -7.97 20.05
N PHE A 3 -1.31 -7.30 18.90
CA PHE A 3 -2.52 -6.74 18.32
C PHE A 3 -3.28 -7.83 17.55
N LYS A 4 -4.60 -7.92 17.74
CA LYS A 4 -5.45 -8.81 16.93
C LYS A 4 -5.64 -8.17 15.55
N GLU A 5 -5.15 -8.84 14.53
CA GLU A 5 -5.23 -8.38 13.15
C GLU A 5 -6.53 -8.86 12.47
N PRO A 6 -7.16 -8.04 11.60
CA PRO A 6 -8.30 -8.49 10.79
C PRO A 6 -7.87 -9.45 9.67
N ASP A 7 -8.81 -10.17 9.05
CA ASP A 7 -8.51 -11.08 7.93
C ASP A 7 -7.76 -10.35 6.79
N GLY A 8 -6.77 -11.03 6.21
CA GLY A 8 -5.90 -10.46 5.17
C GLY A 8 -4.91 -9.39 5.65
N ALA A 9 -4.80 -9.13 6.95
CA ALA A 9 -3.70 -8.36 7.52
C ALA A 9 -2.54 -9.28 7.92
N THR A 10 -1.33 -8.75 7.86
CA THR A 10 -0.12 -9.49 8.23
C THR A 10 0.30 -9.11 9.64
N PRO A 11 0.38 -10.07 10.58
CA PRO A 11 0.84 -9.79 11.92
C PRO A 11 2.29 -9.26 11.94
N LEU A 12 2.56 -8.35 12.87
CA LEU A 12 3.92 -7.91 13.16
C LEU A 12 4.68 -8.98 13.93
N ASP A 13 5.93 -9.22 13.55
CA ASP A 13 6.85 -10.00 14.37
C ASP A 13 7.18 -9.28 15.69
N PRO A 14 7.55 -10.01 16.76
CA PRO A 14 7.95 -9.39 18.02
C PRO A 14 9.06 -8.35 17.88
N ASN A 15 10.04 -8.59 17.01
CA ASN A 15 11.13 -7.64 16.74
C ASN A 15 10.64 -6.39 15.99
N GLU A 16 9.64 -6.53 15.12
CA GLU A 16 9.03 -5.41 14.41
C GLU A 16 8.18 -4.55 15.34
N THR A 17 7.50 -5.19 16.30
CA THR A 17 6.72 -4.51 17.34
C THR A 17 7.60 -3.61 18.23
N GLN A 18 8.87 -3.99 18.45
CA GLN A 18 9.86 -3.14 19.15
C GLN A 18 10.16 -1.83 18.40
N GLY A 19 9.84 -1.76 17.12
CA GLY A 19 9.95 -0.54 16.33
C GLY A 19 8.91 0.54 16.64
N LEU A 20 7.91 0.26 17.47
CA LEU A 20 6.93 1.25 17.91
C LEU A 20 7.59 2.33 18.77
N LYS A 21 7.45 3.59 18.37
CA LYS A 21 8.05 4.73 19.08
C LYS A 21 7.32 5.12 20.36
N PHE A 22 6.07 4.68 20.52
CA PHE A 22 5.18 5.01 21.62
C PHE A 22 4.94 3.79 22.51
N GLN A 23 5.78 3.61 23.55
CA GLN A 23 5.74 2.42 24.41
C GLN A 23 4.48 2.30 25.28
N HIS A 24 3.73 3.38 25.48
CA HIS A 24 2.51 3.40 26.26
C HIS A 24 1.27 2.91 25.49
N ILE A 25 1.37 2.73 24.18
CA ILE A 25 0.29 2.23 23.34
C ILE A 25 0.11 0.72 23.55
N THR A 26 -1.08 0.34 23.95
CA THR A 26 -1.41 -1.04 24.31
C THR A 26 -2.56 -1.64 23.48
N THR A 27 -3.36 -0.79 22.84
CA THR A 27 -4.52 -1.22 22.06
C THR A 27 -4.35 -0.96 20.57
N ARG A 28 -5.02 -1.77 19.75
CA ARG A 28 -5.05 -1.58 18.30
C ARG A 28 -5.73 -0.26 17.91
N ALA A 29 -6.75 0.16 18.65
CA ALA A 29 -7.45 1.42 18.38
C ALA A 29 -6.53 2.63 18.54
N GLU A 30 -5.79 2.72 19.63
CA GLU A 30 -4.80 3.79 19.88
C GLU A 30 -3.72 3.81 18.79
N LEU A 31 -3.23 2.62 18.37
CA LEU A 31 -2.26 2.52 17.29
C LEU A 31 -2.83 3.03 15.96
N ASN A 32 -4.06 2.64 15.63
CA ASN A 32 -4.73 3.10 14.40
C ASN A 32 -4.90 4.62 14.39
N GLU A 33 -5.25 5.25 15.50
CA GLU A 33 -5.36 6.71 15.61
C GLU A 33 -4.02 7.40 15.34
N LEU A 34 -2.93 6.91 15.93
CA LEU A 34 -1.59 7.44 15.69
C LEU A 34 -1.14 7.27 14.24
N GLU A 35 -1.35 6.09 13.67
CA GLU A 35 -1.02 5.83 12.27
C GLU A 35 -1.85 6.71 11.35
N GLN A 36 -3.15 6.91 11.64
CA GLN A 36 -4.02 7.79 10.85
C GLN A 36 -3.53 9.25 10.88
N ALA A 37 -3.16 9.76 12.06
CA ALA A 37 -2.61 11.11 12.19
C ALA A 37 -1.30 11.29 11.39
N ASN A 38 -0.42 10.28 11.41
CA ASN A 38 0.82 10.31 10.63
C ASN A 38 0.53 10.21 9.11
N ILE A 39 -0.44 9.39 8.69
CA ILE A 39 -0.88 9.29 7.29
C ILE A 39 -1.37 10.67 6.79
N GLU A 40 -2.16 11.38 7.55
CA GLU A 40 -2.63 12.73 7.19
C GLU A 40 -1.47 13.72 7.00
N GLN A 41 -0.43 13.64 7.83
CA GLN A 41 0.79 14.43 7.64
C GLN A 41 1.52 14.02 6.36
N GLY A 42 1.62 12.72 6.09
CA GLY A 42 2.21 12.19 4.86
C GLY A 42 1.46 12.66 3.61
N LEU A 43 0.13 12.66 3.64
CA LEU A 43 -0.69 13.18 2.53
C LEU A 43 -0.49 14.68 2.32
N ARG A 44 -0.35 15.49 3.39
CA ARG A 44 0.04 16.90 3.25
C ARG A 44 1.42 17.08 2.61
N TRP A 45 2.36 16.19 2.88
CA TRP A 45 3.64 16.20 2.19
C TRP A 45 3.48 15.85 0.71
N VAL A 46 2.68 14.85 0.36
CA VAL A 46 2.36 14.48 -1.04
C VAL A 46 1.78 15.68 -1.79
N SER A 47 0.78 16.37 -1.23
CA SER A 47 0.11 17.51 -1.88
C SER A 47 1.01 18.73 -2.12
N ARG A 48 2.10 18.86 -1.36
CA ARG A 48 3.10 19.93 -1.50
C ARG A 48 4.27 19.56 -2.41
N ARG A 49 4.31 18.32 -2.87
CA ARG A 49 5.40 17.83 -3.73
C ARG A 49 5.33 18.53 -5.10
N ARG A 50 6.46 19.05 -5.55
CA ARG A 50 6.59 19.67 -6.87
C ARG A 50 7.36 18.76 -7.81
N GLY A 51 6.64 17.85 -8.48
CA GLY A 51 7.23 16.90 -9.42
C GLY A 51 8.05 15.80 -8.75
N GLY A 52 8.85 15.11 -9.55
CA GLY A 52 9.61 13.91 -9.17
C GLY A 52 8.94 12.62 -9.67
N SER A 53 9.75 11.62 -9.97
CA SER A 53 9.25 10.33 -10.42
C SER A 53 8.54 9.61 -9.29
N VAL A 54 7.37 9.04 -9.57
CA VAL A 54 6.69 8.08 -8.69
C VAL A 54 7.18 6.65 -8.94
N PHE A 55 8.08 6.48 -9.91
CA PHE A 55 8.56 5.19 -10.40
C PHE A 55 10.01 4.92 -10.01
N ASP A 56 10.42 5.29 -8.81
CA ASP A 56 11.72 4.93 -8.28
C ASP A 56 11.62 4.36 -6.84
N ASP A 57 12.58 3.53 -6.51
CA ASP A 57 12.69 2.88 -5.18
C ASP A 57 12.72 3.92 -4.04
N HIS A 58 13.45 5.01 -4.25
CA HIS A 58 13.58 6.05 -3.25
C HIS A 58 12.24 6.70 -2.93
N PHE A 59 11.43 7.01 -3.96
CA PHE A 59 10.09 7.57 -3.75
C PHE A 59 9.18 6.61 -3.00
N ILE A 60 9.11 5.34 -3.41
CA ILE A 60 8.26 4.31 -2.78
C ILE A 60 8.59 4.17 -1.29
N ARG A 61 9.88 4.13 -0.95
CA ARG A 61 10.34 4.04 0.45
C ARG A 61 10.12 5.34 1.22
N THR A 62 10.38 6.48 0.60
CA THR A 62 10.14 7.79 1.21
C THR A 62 8.67 8.02 1.49
N LEU A 63 7.78 7.64 0.57
CA LEU A 63 6.33 7.70 0.79
C LEU A 63 5.95 6.90 2.05
N HIS A 64 6.39 5.65 2.15
CA HIS A 64 6.11 4.83 3.34
C HIS A 64 6.65 5.48 4.62
N LYS A 65 7.88 6.03 4.57
CA LYS A 65 8.46 6.76 5.71
C LYS A 65 7.64 7.99 6.10
N ARG A 66 7.08 8.72 5.15
CA ARG A 66 6.22 9.89 5.41
C ARG A 66 4.87 9.52 6.01
N LEU A 67 4.33 8.34 5.63
CA LEU A 67 3.04 7.86 6.12
C LEU A 67 3.11 7.22 7.51
N PHE A 68 4.25 6.64 7.91
CA PHE A 68 4.37 5.80 9.10
C PHE A 68 5.57 6.12 9.99
N GLY A 69 6.44 7.03 9.57
CA GLY A 69 7.74 7.27 10.22
C GLY A 69 7.65 7.96 11.58
N ASP A 70 6.56 8.64 11.90
CA ASP A 70 6.36 9.21 13.23
C ASP A 70 5.97 8.15 14.26
N VAL A 71 5.39 7.03 13.80
CA VAL A 71 4.95 5.91 14.63
C VAL A 71 6.00 4.80 14.71
N TRP A 72 6.64 4.47 13.57
CA TRP A 72 7.49 3.32 13.43
C TRP A 72 8.93 3.66 13.05
N THR A 73 9.91 3.09 13.77
CA THR A 73 11.34 3.30 13.48
C THR A 73 11.79 2.67 12.16
N TRP A 74 11.18 1.56 11.75
CA TRP A 74 11.49 0.83 10.51
C TRP A 74 10.75 1.39 9.27
N ALA A 75 9.93 2.42 9.41
CA ALA A 75 9.18 2.97 8.29
C ALA A 75 10.10 3.38 7.13
N GLY A 76 9.79 2.92 5.91
CA GLY A 76 10.61 3.10 4.71
C GLY A 76 11.77 2.10 4.55
N ALA A 77 11.97 1.19 5.52
CA ALA A 77 12.90 0.07 5.38
C ALA A 77 12.16 -1.19 4.92
N TYR A 78 12.71 -1.94 3.98
CA TYR A 78 12.15 -3.22 3.59
C TYR A 78 12.13 -4.20 4.76
N ARG A 79 11.08 -5.04 4.82
CA ARG A 79 11.04 -6.15 5.78
C ARG A 79 12.17 -7.13 5.50
N ARG A 80 12.62 -7.79 6.55
CA ARG A 80 13.65 -8.84 6.51
C ARG A 80 13.10 -10.19 6.91
N THR A 81 11.86 -10.25 7.38
CA THR A 81 11.17 -11.46 7.81
C THR A 81 10.20 -11.93 6.76
N GLU A 82 10.03 -13.24 6.65
CA GLU A 82 8.94 -13.82 5.88
C GLU A 82 7.60 -13.49 6.51
N LYS A 83 6.57 -13.38 5.69
CA LYS A 83 5.20 -13.10 6.10
C LYS A 83 4.26 -14.12 5.46
N THR A 84 3.06 -14.25 6.02
CA THR A 84 1.99 -15.07 5.41
C THR A 84 1.55 -14.55 4.04
N ILE A 85 1.78 -13.26 3.78
CA ILE A 85 1.56 -12.57 2.50
C ILE A 85 2.87 -11.92 2.09
N GLY A 86 3.24 -12.04 0.83
CA GLY A 86 4.45 -11.41 0.31
C GLY A 86 5.41 -12.42 -0.32
N ILE A 87 6.39 -11.88 -1.00
CA ILE A 87 7.48 -12.66 -1.61
C ILE A 87 8.63 -12.84 -0.63
N ASP A 88 9.63 -13.66 -0.98
CA ASP A 88 10.90 -13.73 -0.27
C ASP A 88 11.49 -12.33 -0.05
N PRO A 89 11.84 -11.95 1.19
CA PRO A 89 12.43 -10.64 1.50
C PRO A 89 13.67 -10.29 0.67
N GLN A 90 14.47 -11.27 0.30
CA GLN A 90 15.67 -11.06 -0.51
C GLN A 90 15.36 -10.63 -1.94
N GLN A 91 14.14 -10.90 -2.42
CA GLN A 91 13.69 -10.55 -3.77
C GLN A 91 13.00 -9.20 -3.85
N ILE A 92 12.69 -8.55 -2.73
CA ILE A 92 11.87 -7.33 -2.68
C ILE A 92 12.41 -6.24 -3.61
N SER A 93 13.70 -5.90 -3.50
CA SER A 93 14.29 -4.80 -4.29
C SER A 93 14.27 -5.08 -5.80
N VAL A 94 14.53 -6.34 -6.18
CA VAL A 94 14.52 -6.78 -7.59
C VAL A 94 13.09 -6.74 -8.13
N GLN A 95 12.13 -7.28 -7.40
CA GLN A 95 10.73 -7.34 -7.83
C GLN A 95 10.08 -5.96 -7.87
N LEU A 96 10.45 -5.06 -6.97
CA LEU A 96 10.01 -3.67 -7.04
C LEU A 96 10.55 -2.99 -8.29
N ARG A 97 11.84 -3.15 -8.61
CA ARG A 97 12.44 -2.59 -9.83
C ARG A 97 11.71 -3.08 -11.08
N ILE A 98 11.49 -4.39 -11.18
CA ILE A 98 10.75 -4.99 -12.30
C ILE A 98 9.34 -4.37 -12.41
N LEU A 99 8.65 -4.18 -11.28
CA LEU A 99 7.33 -3.53 -11.27
C LEU A 99 7.41 -2.11 -11.83
N LEU A 100 8.36 -1.31 -11.34
CA LEU A 100 8.48 0.10 -11.74
C LEU A 100 8.86 0.23 -13.23
N ASP A 101 9.74 -0.62 -13.73
CA ASP A 101 10.11 -0.67 -15.15
C ASP A 101 8.90 -1.07 -16.03
N ASN A 102 8.14 -2.08 -15.60
CA ASN A 102 6.92 -2.50 -16.30
C ASN A 102 5.87 -1.39 -16.36
N ILE A 103 5.64 -0.68 -15.25
CA ILE A 103 4.66 0.43 -15.21
C ILE A 103 5.08 1.54 -16.18
N GLN A 104 6.34 1.93 -16.18
CA GLN A 104 6.86 2.95 -17.11
C GLN A 104 6.66 2.50 -18.57
N TYR A 105 6.97 1.23 -18.86
CA TYR A 105 6.75 0.65 -20.19
C TYR A 105 5.28 0.67 -20.60
N TRP A 106 4.37 0.23 -19.72
CA TRP A 106 2.94 0.20 -20.02
C TRP A 106 2.36 1.60 -20.25
N ILE A 107 2.81 2.59 -19.51
CA ILE A 107 2.42 3.99 -19.70
C ILE A 107 2.93 4.50 -21.05
N ALA A 108 4.23 4.34 -21.33
CA ALA A 108 4.85 4.87 -22.55
C ALA A 108 4.26 4.27 -23.85
N HIS A 109 3.82 3.01 -23.78
CA HIS A 109 3.28 2.28 -24.93
C HIS A 109 1.76 2.10 -24.92
N SER A 110 1.06 2.71 -23.93
CA SER A 110 -0.41 2.60 -23.80
C SER A 110 -0.91 1.14 -23.83
N VAL A 111 -0.17 0.24 -23.12
CA VAL A 111 -0.44 -1.22 -23.15
C VAL A 111 -1.80 -1.55 -22.53
N TYR A 112 -2.20 -0.81 -21.50
CA TYR A 112 -3.47 -0.95 -20.80
C TYR A 112 -4.14 0.41 -20.58
N PRO A 113 -5.47 0.46 -20.36
CA PRO A 113 -6.13 1.67 -19.87
C PRO A 113 -5.58 2.14 -18.52
N PRO A 114 -5.67 3.45 -18.18
CA PRO A 114 -5.12 4.00 -16.95
C PRO A 114 -5.55 3.28 -15.67
N LEU A 115 -6.84 2.94 -15.52
CA LEU A 115 -7.33 2.21 -14.34
C LEU A 115 -6.83 0.77 -14.27
N ASP A 116 -6.59 0.12 -15.40
CA ASP A 116 -6.02 -1.23 -15.44
C ASP A 116 -4.53 -1.18 -15.00
N ILE A 117 -3.77 -0.21 -15.49
CA ILE A 117 -2.38 0.03 -15.01
C ILE A 117 -2.38 0.28 -13.50
N ALA A 118 -3.28 1.12 -13.00
CA ALA A 118 -3.41 1.42 -11.59
C ALA A 118 -3.74 0.18 -10.74
N ALA A 119 -4.70 -0.63 -11.20
CA ALA A 119 -5.07 -1.88 -10.52
C ALA A 119 -3.92 -2.88 -10.46
N ARG A 120 -3.16 -3.06 -11.56
CA ARG A 120 -1.98 -3.93 -11.63
C ARG A 120 -0.84 -3.43 -10.75
N PHE A 121 -0.59 -2.14 -10.75
CA PHE A 121 0.40 -1.51 -9.87
C PHE A 121 0.05 -1.72 -8.40
N HIS A 122 -1.19 -1.42 -8.03
CA HIS A 122 -1.70 -1.63 -6.68
C HIS A 122 -1.54 -3.08 -6.22
N HIS A 123 -2.08 -4.02 -7.00
CA HIS A 123 -2.01 -5.45 -6.71
C HIS A 123 -0.56 -5.91 -6.50
N ARG A 124 0.32 -5.55 -7.43
CA ARG A 124 1.72 -6.00 -7.36
C ARG A 124 2.48 -5.42 -6.16
N LEU A 125 2.22 -4.17 -5.78
CA LEU A 125 2.78 -3.59 -4.54
C LEU A 125 2.31 -4.36 -3.30
N VAL A 126 1.02 -4.69 -3.22
CA VAL A 126 0.48 -5.49 -2.11
C VAL A 126 1.08 -6.88 -2.10
N GLN A 127 1.22 -7.53 -3.26
CA GLN A 127 1.77 -8.87 -3.42
C GLN A 127 3.25 -8.94 -3.06
N ILE A 128 4.08 -7.98 -3.46
CA ILE A 128 5.50 -7.90 -3.06
C ILE A 128 5.61 -7.74 -1.55
N HIS A 129 4.73 -6.97 -0.93
CA HIS A 129 4.66 -6.75 0.51
C HIS A 129 5.97 -6.20 1.07
N LEU A 130 6.29 -4.98 0.65
CA LEU A 130 7.62 -4.36 0.82
C LEU A 130 8.06 -4.19 2.29
N PHE A 131 7.12 -3.81 3.18
CA PHE A 131 7.40 -3.31 4.52
C PHE A 131 6.85 -4.24 5.61
N PRO A 132 7.31 -4.11 6.87
CA PRO A 132 6.77 -4.88 7.99
C PRO A 132 5.27 -4.74 8.19
N ASN A 133 4.70 -3.55 7.96
CA ASN A 133 3.27 -3.26 8.04
C ASN A 133 2.90 -2.09 7.13
N GLY A 134 1.60 -1.76 7.01
CA GLY A 134 1.11 -0.60 6.27
C GLY A 134 1.09 -0.77 4.75
N ASN A 135 1.42 -1.95 4.21
CA ASN A 135 1.56 -2.19 2.77
C ASN A 135 0.29 -1.88 1.98
N GLY A 136 -0.89 -2.25 2.48
CA GLY A 136 -2.16 -1.97 1.79
C GLY A 136 -2.47 -0.47 1.70
N ARG A 137 -2.31 0.27 2.80
CA ARG A 137 -2.50 1.73 2.83
C ARG A 137 -1.49 2.44 1.94
N HIS A 138 -0.23 2.06 2.05
CA HIS A 138 0.84 2.58 1.18
C HIS A 138 0.56 2.32 -0.30
N ALA A 139 0.16 1.09 -0.68
CA ALA A 139 -0.12 0.74 -2.06
C ALA A 139 -1.32 1.53 -2.63
N ARG A 140 -2.39 1.74 -1.85
CA ARG A 140 -3.52 2.57 -2.27
C ARG A 140 -3.09 4.01 -2.55
N ILE A 141 -2.36 4.63 -1.62
CA ILE A 141 -1.88 6.01 -1.76
C ILE A 141 -0.90 6.14 -2.93
N ALA A 142 0.03 5.20 -3.09
CA ALA A 142 0.97 5.19 -4.22
C ALA A 142 0.24 5.09 -5.57
N THR A 143 -0.84 4.31 -5.62
CA THR A 143 -1.68 4.16 -6.82
C THR A 143 -2.46 5.44 -7.13
N ASP A 144 -2.99 6.11 -6.11
CA ASP A 144 -3.69 7.38 -6.28
C ASP A 144 -2.74 8.47 -6.80
N ILE A 145 -1.50 8.51 -6.27
CA ILE A 145 -0.45 9.43 -6.77
C ILE A 145 -0.12 9.13 -8.24
N LEU A 146 -0.03 7.86 -8.64
CA LEU A 146 0.17 7.48 -10.04
C LEU A 146 -0.95 8.02 -10.92
N LEU A 147 -2.21 7.86 -10.53
CA LEU A 147 -3.35 8.36 -11.29
C LEU A 147 -3.35 9.88 -11.40
N GLU A 148 -3.11 10.59 -10.31
CA GLU A 148 -3.09 12.05 -10.28
C GLU A 148 -1.90 12.63 -11.06
N ASP A 149 -0.69 12.12 -10.84
CA ASP A 149 0.52 12.69 -11.42
C ASP A 149 0.65 12.40 -12.92
N VAL A 150 0.31 11.17 -13.34
CA VAL A 150 0.51 10.73 -14.73
C VAL A 150 -0.71 10.98 -15.59
N TYR A 151 -1.89 10.63 -15.09
CA TYR A 151 -3.11 10.63 -15.89
C TYR A 151 -4.04 11.80 -15.60
N LYS A 152 -3.76 12.61 -14.56
CA LYS A 152 -4.63 13.69 -14.11
C LYS A 152 -6.04 13.20 -13.77
N LEU A 153 -6.14 11.95 -13.33
CA LEU A 153 -7.37 11.33 -12.88
C LEU A 153 -7.52 11.48 -11.36
N PRO A 154 -8.76 11.53 -10.84
CA PRO A 154 -9.00 11.59 -9.40
C PRO A 154 -8.53 10.28 -8.72
N PRO A 155 -8.22 10.34 -7.42
CA PRO A 155 -7.91 9.16 -6.63
C PRO A 155 -9.09 8.17 -6.60
N ILE A 156 -8.77 6.90 -6.38
CA ILE A 156 -9.79 5.84 -6.26
C ILE A 156 -10.44 5.94 -4.87
N PRO A 157 -11.77 6.04 -4.75
CA PRO A 157 -12.45 5.98 -3.46
C PRO A 157 -12.47 4.53 -2.92
N TRP A 158 -11.31 4.01 -2.56
CA TRP A 158 -11.07 2.63 -2.12
C TRP A 158 -12.07 2.14 -1.07
N ALA A 159 -12.31 2.98 -0.08
CA ALA A 159 -13.18 2.64 1.05
C ALA A 159 -14.67 2.84 0.74
N SER A 160 -15.04 3.74 -0.17
CA SER A 160 -16.44 4.07 -0.51
C SER A 160 -17.31 4.29 0.74
N GLY A 161 -16.79 5.02 1.75
CA GLY A 161 -17.46 5.27 3.01
C GLY A 161 -17.27 4.20 4.09
N TYR A 162 -16.54 3.11 3.81
CA TYR A 162 -16.16 2.08 4.78
C TYR A 162 -14.70 2.22 5.17
N ASP A 163 -14.34 1.75 6.37
CA ASP A 163 -12.93 1.64 6.77
C ASP A 163 -12.39 0.25 6.38
N LEU A 164 -11.41 0.22 5.47
CA LEU A 164 -10.78 -1.02 5.01
C LEU A 164 -9.82 -1.65 6.06
N GLU A 165 -9.57 -0.99 7.17
CA GLU A 165 -8.76 -1.53 8.27
C GLU A 165 -9.58 -2.38 9.25
N TYR A 166 -10.91 -2.35 9.14
CA TYR A 166 -11.82 -3.17 9.94
C TYR A 166 -12.50 -4.25 9.09
N ASP A 167 -12.95 -5.34 9.74
CA ASP A 167 -13.72 -6.40 9.07
C ASP A 167 -15.12 -5.89 8.69
N ASN A 168 -15.32 -5.71 7.39
CA ASN A 168 -16.60 -5.30 6.80
C ASN A 168 -16.73 -5.86 5.37
N GLN A 169 -17.91 -5.69 4.77
CA GLN A 169 -18.20 -6.22 3.44
C GLN A 169 -17.25 -5.65 2.36
N ARG A 170 -16.94 -4.35 2.41
CA ARG A 170 -16.06 -3.71 1.44
C ARG A 170 -14.63 -4.28 1.51
N ARG A 171 -14.14 -4.54 2.73
CA ARG A 171 -12.85 -5.21 2.93
C ARG A 171 -12.85 -6.63 2.37
N LYS A 172 -13.92 -7.40 2.58
CA LYS A 172 -14.04 -8.77 2.03
C LYS A 172 -14.01 -8.77 0.51
N GLU A 173 -14.73 -7.85 -0.13
CA GLU A 173 -14.69 -7.66 -1.58
C GLU A 173 -13.28 -7.31 -2.07
N TYR A 174 -12.61 -6.40 -1.40
CA TYR A 174 -11.23 -6.00 -1.70
C TYR A 174 -10.25 -7.17 -1.60
N ILE A 175 -10.27 -7.93 -0.51
CA ILE A 175 -9.38 -9.09 -0.33
C ILE A 175 -9.68 -10.17 -1.36
N THR A 176 -10.96 -10.43 -1.66
CA THR A 176 -11.36 -11.39 -2.70
C THR A 176 -10.83 -10.97 -4.07
N ALA A 177 -10.92 -9.68 -4.40
CA ALA A 177 -10.41 -9.13 -5.65
C ALA A 177 -8.87 -9.27 -5.77
N LEU A 178 -8.14 -9.02 -4.69
CA LEU A 178 -6.69 -9.24 -4.67
C LEU A 178 -6.31 -10.71 -4.85
N ARG A 179 -7.01 -11.62 -4.19
CA ARG A 179 -6.77 -13.08 -4.33
C ARG A 179 -7.07 -13.58 -5.76
N ALA A 180 -8.09 -13.05 -6.41
CA ALA A 180 -8.33 -13.35 -7.83
C ALA A 180 -7.19 -12.83 -8.72
N ALA A 181 -6.71 -11.63 -8.47
CA ALA A 181 -5.59 -11.03 -9.19
C ALA A 181 -4.26 -11.79 -8.97
N ASP A 182 -4.07 -12.48 -7.84
CA ASP A 182 -2.93 -13.40 -7.62
C ASP A 182 -2.94 -14.56 -8.64
N CYS A 183 -4.11 -14.95 -9.14
CA CYS A 183 -4.29 -15.92 -10.22
C CYS A 183 -4.35 -15.25 -11.61
N ASN A 184 -3.90 -14.00 -11.74
CA ASN A 184 -3.93 -13.18 -12.96
C ASN A 184 -5.36 -12.85 -13.47
N ASP A 185 -6.39 -12.99 -12.64
CA ASP A 185 -7.76 -12.53 -12.92
C ASP A 185 -8.01 -11.16 -12.28
N PHE A 186 -7.85 -10.10 -13.05
CA PHE A 186 -8.06 -8.72 -12.62
C PHE A 186 -9.51 -8.25 -12.67
N THR A 187 -10.45 -9.09 -13.13
CA THR A 187 -11.86 -8.72 -13.35
C THR A 187 -12.51 -8.14 -12.10
N LEU A 188 -12.32 -8.77 -10.95
CA LEU A 188 -12.90 -8.30 -9.68
C LEU A 188 -12.22 -7.02 -9.20
N LEU A 189 -10.90 -6.91 -9.36
CA LEU A 189 -10.17 -5.72 -8.91
C LEU A 189 -10.51 -4.51 -9.78
N LEU A 190 -10.65 -4.67 -11.08
CA LEU A 190 -11.12 -3.62 -11.98
C LEU A 190 -12.53 -3.16 -11.62
N LYS A 191 -13.45 -4.08 -11.41
CA LYS A 191 -14.80 -3.75 -10.92
C LYS A 191 -14.77 -3.03 -9.56
N PHE A 192 -13.85 -3.39 -8.68
CA PHE A 192 -13.72 -2.78 -7.37
C PHE A 192 -13.28 -1.32 -7.49
N VAL A 193 -12.28 -1.00 -8.33
CA VAL A 193 -11.79 0.36 -8.52
C VAL A 193 -12.74 1.22 -9.36
N GLU A 194 -13.50 0.63 -10.30
CA GLU A 194 -14.49 1.33 -11.12
C GLU A 194 -15.78 1.68 -10.35
N ARG A 195 -16.26 0.80 -9.46
CA ARG A 195 -17.47 1.02 -8.62
C ARG A 195 -17.33 2.16 -7.62
N ALA A 196 -16.19 2.70 -7.55
CA ALA A 196 -15.86 3.82 -6.69
C ALA A 196 -16.23 5.18 -7.31
N LYS A 197 -17.04 5.21 -8.38
CA LYS A 197 -17.59 6.43 -8.99
C LYS A 197 -18.89 6.87 -8.37
#